data_fe8cf8e2b2793877a0198cb0bcb5649f
#
_entry.id   fe8cf8e2b2793877a0198cb0bcb5649f
#
_cell.length_a   1.000
_cell.length_b   1.000
_cell.length_c   1.000
_cell.angle_alpha   90.00
_cell.angle_beta   90.00
_cell.angle_gamma   90.00
#
_symmetry.space_group_name_H-M   'P 1'
#
loop_
_entity.id
_entity.type
_entity.pdbx_description
1 polymer ?
#
loop_
_entity_poly.entity_id
_entity_poly.type
_entity_poly.pdbx_seq_one_letter_code
_entity_poly.pdbx_strand_id
1 'polypeptide(L)'
;MKNFVMFLTISRLISGPIIFFLANIFEQYLIAFVIFLLSAVTDFFDGFLARRYQAESSLGKVLDPIADKIILVCALVSINLLIDSIYIGFLSIIIISREIWVSGLREHNSQMGKTSKTSVSLLAKYKTATQFFSIALYYYSFAYNLALGFFIAGFILFLSAILSIKTALDYTKNTFQEN
;
A
#
# COMPACT_ATOMS: atom_id res chain seq x y z
N MET A 1 5.86 24.83 -5.10
CA MET A 1 5.98 23.40 -5.42
C MET A 1 6.13 22.52 -4.18
N LYS A 2 7.07 22.77 -3.24
CA LYS A 2 7.20 21.97 -1.99
C LYS A 2 5.91 21.86 -1.20
N ASN A 3 5.16 22.96 -1.04
CA ASN A 3 3.88 22.96 -0.33
C ASN A 3 2.79 22.15 -1.04
N PHE A 4 2.83 22.09 -2.37
CA PHE A 4 1.88 21.29 -3.16
C PHE A 4 2.14 19.79 -2.99
N VAL A 5 3.40 19.34 -3.10
CA VAL A 5 3.79 17.95 -2.86
C VAL A 5 3.40 17.55 -1.43
N MET A 6 3.71 18.38 -0.43
CA MET A 6 3.32 18.11 0.96
C MET A 6 1.80 18.05 1.16
N PHE A 7 1.03 18.88 0.47
CA PHE A 7 -0.44 18.81 0.50
C PHE A 7 -0.94 17.46 -0.05
N LEU A 8 -0.38 16.97 -1.15
CA LEU A 8 -0.75 15.66 -1.72
C LEU A 8 -0.41 14.50 -0.76
N THR A 9 0.76 14.54 -0.10
CA THR A 9 1.11 13.53 0.92
C THR A 9 0.14 13.54 2.10
N ILE A 10 -0.21 14.73 2.61
CA ILE A 10 -1.18 14.86 3.72
C ILE A 10 -2.57 14.40 3.29
N SER A 11 -3.01 14.73 2.07
CA SER A 11 -4.30 14.27 1.56
C SER A 11 -4.38 12.75 1.50
N ARG A 12 -3.29 12.06 1.10
CA ARG A 12 -3.21 10.59 1.16
C ARG A 12 -3.29 10.04 2.58
N LEU A 13 -2.62 10.68 3.53
CA LEU A 13 -2.68 10.27 4.94
C LEU A 13 -4.12 10.27 5.48
N ILE A 14 -4.90 11.29 5.10
CA ILE A 14 -6.29 11.45 5.52
C ILE A 14 -7.24 10.55 4.69
N SER A 15 -6.91 10.26 3.44
CA SER A 15 -7.76 9.45 2.56
C SER A 15 -7.94 8.00 3.05
N GLY A 16 -6.96 7.41 3.73
CA GLY A 16 -7.08 6.07 4.30
C GLY A 16 -8.26 5.95 5.28
N PRO A 17 -8.30 6.72 6.38
CA PRO A 17 -9.46 6.77 7.27
C PRO A 17 -10.76 7.14 6.56
N ILE A 18 -10.75 8.10 5.62
CA ILE A 18 -11.95 8.49 4.86
C ILE A 18 -12.50 7.30 4.07
N ILE A 19 -11.65 6.55 3.36
CA ILE A 19 -12.05 5.35 2.61
C ILE A 19 -12.71 4.34 3.55
N PHE A 20 -12.11 4.12 4.73
CA PHE A 20 -12.66 3.21 5.73
C PHE A 20 -14.07 3.63 6.17
N PHE A 21 -14.27 4.90 6.56
CA PHE A 21 -15.58 5.40 7.00
C PHE A 21 -16.61 5.37 5.86
N LEU A 22 -16.24 5.79 4.66
CA LEU A 22 -17.13 5.78 3.50
C LEU A 22 -17.64 4.36 3.18
N ALA A 23 -16.75 3.37 3.21
CA ALA A 23 -17.13 2.01 2.86
C ALA A 23 -17.89 1.29 3.98
N ASN A 24 -17.45 1.42 5.25
CA ASN A 24 -17.99 0.58 6.34
C ASN A 24 -19.15 1.22 7.11
N ILE A 25 -19.30 2.55 7.07
CA ILE A 25 -20.36 3.26 7.79
C ILE A 25 -21.39 3.84 6.83
N PHE A 26 -20.93 4.46 5.74
CA PHE A 26 -21.81 5.13 4.79
C PHE A 26 -22.16 4.28 3.57
N GLU A 27 -21.58 3.08 3.43
CA GLU A 27 -21.79 2.15 2.30
C GLU A 27 -21.55 2.77 0.90
N GLN A 28 -20.70 3.81 0.86
CA GLN A 28 -20.37 4.56 -0.36
C GLN A 28 -19.18 3.93 -1.08
N TYR A 29 -19.31 2.68 -1.51
CA TYR A 29 -18.23 1.87 -2.09
C TYR A 29 -17.62 2.49 -3.35
N LEU A 30 -18.46 3.11 -4.22
CA LEU A 30 -17.95 3.75 -5.43
C LEU A 30 -17.11 4.98 -5.11
N ILE A 31 -17.50 5.78 -4.12
CA ILE A 31 -16.71 6.94 -3.69
C ILE A 31 -15.41 6.48 -3.05
N ALA A 32 -15.46 5.44 -2.19
CA ALA A 32 -14.27 4.83 -1.61
C ALA A 32 -13.30 4.30 -2.69
N PHE A 33 -13.82 3.63 -3.72
CA PHE A 33 -13.05 3.19 -4.89
C PHE A 33 -12.36 4.35 -5.61
N VAL A 34 -13.11 5.43 -5.91
CA VAL A 34 -12.56 6.59 -6.62
C VAL A 34 -11.46 7.28 -5.79
N ILE A 35 -11.69 7.48 -4.48
CA ILE A 35 -10.67 8.09 -3.60
C ILE A 35 -9.44 7.19 -3.50
N PHE A 36 -9.62 5.87 -3.43
CA PHE A 36 -8.50 4.93 -3.42
C PHE A 36 -7.67 5.01 -4.70
N LEU A 37 -8.32 5.03 -5.88
CA LEU A 37 -7.62 5.18 -7.17
C LEU A 37 -6.91 6.54 -7.28
N LEU A 38 -7.57 7.63 -6.89
CA LEU A 38 -6.96 8.96 -6.89
C LEU A 38 -5.74 9.00 -5.98
N SER A 39 -5.79 8.36 -4.80
CA SER A 39 -4.65 8.28 -3.89
C SER A 39 -3.47 7.52 -4.51
N ALA A 40 -3.72 6.42 -5.23
CA ALA A 40 -2.68 5.67 -5.93
C ALA A 40 -2.07 6.46 -7.10
N VAL A 41 -2.89 7.20 -7.84
CA VAL A 41 -2.45 8.04 -8.95
C VAL A 41 -1.63 9.24 -8.46
N THR A 42 -2.08 9.89 -7.38
CA THR A 42 -1.35 11.03 -6.79
C THR A 42 0.01 10.62 -6.26
N ASP A 43 0.16 9.45 -5.66
CA ASP A 43 1.45 8.91 -5.23
C ASP A 43 2.45 8.79 -6.40
N PHE A 44 1.98 8.26 -7.53
CA PHE A 44 2.83 8.17 -8.73
C PHE A 44 3.28 9.55 -9.23
N PHE A 45 2.35 10.52 -9.26
CA PHE A 45 2.66 11.87 -9.71
C PHE A 45 3.56 12.63 -8.73
N ASP A 46 3.37 12.47 -7.42
CA ASP A 46 4.20 13.11 -6.39
C ASP A 46 5.65 12.67 -6.50
N GLY A 47 5.89 11.38 -6.58
CA GLY A 47 7.23 10.85 -6.74
C GLY A 47 7.89 11.30 -8.06
N PHE A 48 7.11 11.45 -9.14
CA PHE A 48 7.61 11.98 -10.42
C PHE A 48 7.94 13.47 -10.33
N LEU A 49 7.02 14.29 -9.78
CA LEU A 49 7.19 15.73 -9.65
C LEU A 49 8.32 16.09 -8.68
N ALA A 50 8.39 15.42 -7.52
CA ALA A 50 9.42 15.65 -6.53
C ALA A 50 10.83 15.43 -7.12
N ARG A 51 11.03 14.35 -7.88
CA ARG A 51 12.30 14.07 -8.57
C ARG A 51 12.60 15.07 -9.68
N ARG A 52 11.62 15.41 -10.51
CA ARG A 52 11.81 16.32 -11.66
C ARG A 52 12.17 17.75 -11.24
N TYR A 53 11.59 18.21 -10.13
CA TYR A 53 11.73 19.60 -9.70
C TYR A 53 12.62 19.77 -8.45
N GLN A 54 13.28 18.69 -7.99
CA GLN A 54 14.12 18.69 -6.77
C GLN A 54 13.39 19.32 -5.57
N ALA A 55 12.07 19.11 -5.51
CA ALA A 55 11.17 19.71 -4.53
C ALA A 55 10.96 18.82 -3.29
N GLU A 56 11.84 17.85 -3.05
CA GLU A 56 11.78 16.96 -1.91
C GLU A 56 11.96 17.74 -0.61
N SER A 57 11.01 17.60 0.32
CA SER A 57 11.12 18.11 1.68
C SER A 57 11.56 17.00 2.63
N SER A 58 12.25 17.36 3.72
CA SER A 58 12.62 16.39 4.76
C SER A 58 11.40 15.71 5.38
N LEU A 59 10.31 16.46 5.58
CA LEU A 59 9.04 15.93 6.07
C LEU A 59 8.37 15.00 5.05
N GLY A 60 8.36 15.35 3.75
CA GLY A 60 7.79 14.50 2.70
C GLY A 60 8.47 13.13 2.66
N LYS A 61 9.79 13.08 2.73
CA LYS A 61 10.55 11.80 2.76
C LYS A 61 10.13 10.86 3.90
N VAL A 62 9.67 11.41 5.02
CA VAL A 62 9.17 10.62 6.16
C VAL A 62 7.70 10.28 6.00
N LEU A 63 6.88 11.24 5.56
CA LEU A 63 5.42 11.08 5.50
C LEU A 63 4.96 10.21 4.33
N ASP A 64 5.64 10.26 3.17
CA ASP A 64 5.24 9.46 1.99
C ASP A 64 5.16 7.95 2.30
N PRO A 65 6.22 7.31 2.85
CA PRO A 65 6.14 5.88 3.18
C PRO A 65 5.11 5.55 4.28
N ILE A 66 4.76 6.52 5.12
CA ILE A 66 3.75 6.37 6.17
C ILE A 66 2.35 6.42 5.56
N ALA A 67 2.09 7.42 4.70
CA ALA A 67 0.81 7.61 4.05
C ALA A 67 0.40 6.38 3.23
N ASP A 68 1.32 5.83 2.44
CA ASP A 68 1.08 4.63 1.65
C ASP A 68 0.67 3.42 2.49
N LYS A 69 1.30 3.23 3.64
CA LYS A 69 0.96 2.15 4.55
C LYS A 69 -0.38 2.36 5.23
N ILE A 70 -0.69 3.60 5.62
CA ILE A 70 -1.98 3.91 6.26
C ILE A 70 -3.13 3.64 5.30
N ILE A 71 -3.03 4.06 4.03
CA ILE A 71 -4.04 3.75 3.02
C ILE A 71 -4.21 2.25 2.86
N LEU A 72 -3.10 1.50 2.72
CA LEU A 72 -3.13 0.06 2.57
C LEU A 72 -3.79 -0.63 3.76
N VAL A 73 -3.40 -0.27 4.98
CA VAL A 73 -3.94 -0.86 6.22
C VAL A 73 -5.42 -0.54 6.35
N CYS A 74 -5.82 0.72 6.19
CA CYS A 74 -7.23 1.12 6.28
C CYS A 74 -8.09 0.39 5.24
N ALA A 75 -7.60 0.25 4.00
CA ALA A 75 -8.33 -0.44 2.95
C ALA A 75 -8.45 -1.95 3.21
N LEU A 76 -7.38 -2.63 3.65
CA LEU A 76 -7.42 -4.06 3.96
C LEU A 76 -8.32 -4.36 5.17
N VAL A 77 -8.26 -3.54 6.22
CA VAL A 77 -9.14 -3.67 7.39
C VAL A 77 -10.60 -3.42 6.99
N SER A 78 -10.86 -2.40 6.17
CA SER A 78 -12.20 -2.11 5.64
C SER A 78 -12.77 -3.30 4.88
N ILE A 79 -12.02 -3.87 3.93
CA ILE A 79 -12.46 -5.01 3.12
C ILE A 79 -12.71 -6.24 4.01
N ASN A 80 -11.84 -6.48 5.00
CA ASN A 80 -12.02 -7.61 5.90
C ASN A 80 -13.31 -7.49 6.72
N LEU A 81 -13.65 -6.30 7.21
CA LEU A 81 -14.91 -6.08 7.92
C LEU A 81 -16.14 -6.23 7.01
N LEU A 82 -16.06 -5.78 5.76
CA LEU A 82 -17.16 -5.88 4.80
C LEU A 82 -17.43 -7.31 4.33
N ILE A 83 -16.40 -8.15 4.20
CA ILE A 83 -16.52 -9.52 3.72
C ILE A 83 -16.73 -10.50 4.88
N ASP A 84 -16.33 -10.14 6.11
CA ASP A 84 -16.32 -10.97 7.30
C ASP A 84 -15.70 -12.37 7.05
N SER A 85 -14.49 -12.37 6.48
CA SER A 85 -13.80 -13.59 6.07
C SER A 85 -12.47 -13.77 6.78
N ILE A 86 -12.33 -14.87 7.54
CA ILE A 86 -11.07 -15.28 8.16
C ILE A 86 -9.94 -15.40 7.11
N TYR A 87 -10.26 -15.89 5.92
CA TYR A 87 -9.29 -16.01 4.83
C TYR A 87 -8.72 -14.65 4.41
N ILE A 88 -9.59 -13.68 4.16
CA ILE A 88 -9.16 -12.31 3.80
C ILE A 88 -8.40 -11.64 4.94
N GLY A 89 -8.87 -11.84 6.18
CA GLY A 89 -8.18 -11.36 7.39
C GLY A 89 -6.76 -11.91 7.50
N PHE A 90 -6.58 -13.21 7.27
CA PHE A 90 -5.27 -13.85 7.31
C PHE A 90 -4.33 -13.31 6.23
N LEU A 91 -4.79 -13.15 4.99
CA LEU A 91 -4.01 -12.53 3.92
C LEU A 91 -3.62 -11.08 4.26
N SER A 92 -4.55 -10.32 4.83
CA SER A 92 -4.32 -8.94 5.26
C SER A 92 -3.24 -8.86 6.35
N ILE A 93 -3.27 -9.75 7.33
CA ILE A 93 -2.25 -9.84 8.38
C ILE A 93 -0.87 -10.11 7.77
N ILE A 94 -0.75 -11.06 6.84
CA ILE A 94 0.51 -11.36 6.15
C ILE A 94 1.06 -10.11 5.44
N ILE A 95 0.20 -9.43 4.69
CA ILE A 95 0.59 -8.25 3.92
C ILE A 95 1.04 -7.12 4.85
N ILE A 96 0.25 -6.80 5.89
CA ILE A 96 0.54 -5.72 6.83
C ILE A 96 1.82 -6.02 7.62
N SER A 97 1.95 -7.23 8.15
CA SER A 97 3.16 -7.65 8.90
C SER A 97 4.40 -7.52 8.04
N ARG A 98 4.32 -7.90 6.77
CA ARG A 98 5.42 -7.75 5.82
C ARG A 98 5.77 -6.28 5.58
N GLU A 99 4.79 -5.38 5.43
CA GLU A 99 5.06 -3.95 5.23
C GLU A 99 5.82 -3.36 6.43
N ILE A 100 5.43 -3.73 7.63
CA ILE A 100 6.10 -3.30 8.87
C ILE A 100 7.52 -3.87 8.92
N TRP A 101 7.67 -5.19 8.68
CA TRP A 101 8.96 -5.88 8.71
C TRP A 101 9.99 -5.26 7.75
N VAL A 102 9.62 -5.12 6.48
CA VAL A 102 10.53 -4.56 5.46
C VAL A 102 10.84 -3.09 5.73
N SER A 103 9.93 -2.34 6.36
CA SER A 103 10.22 -0.96 6.76
C SER A 103 11.29 -0.90 7.84
N GLY A 104 11.21 -1.78 8.83
CA GLY A 104 12.25 -1.92 9.86
C GLY A 104 13.61 -2.30 9.26
N LEU A 105 13.63 -3.25 8.30
CA LEU A 105 14.88 -3.61 7.61
C LEU A 105 15.47 -2.44 6.81
N ARG A 106 14.63 -1.64 6.13
CA ARG A 106 15.08 -0.46 5.40
C ARG A 106 15.66 0.60 6.31
N GLU A 107 15.00 0.85 7.43
CA GLU A 107 15.48 1.78 8.45
C GLU A 107 16.82 1.32 9.02
N HIS A 108 16.93 0.06 9.43
CA HIS A 108 18.18 -0.54 9.92
C HIS A 108 19.31 -0.39 8.90
N ASN A 109 19.08 -0.76 7.63
CA ASN A 109 20.12 -0.66 6.59
C ASN A 109 20.47 0.80 6.28
N SER A 110 19.53 1.74 6.40
CA SER A 110 19.79 3.16 6.24
C SER A 110 20.73 3.69 7.31
N GLN A 111 20.50 3.33 8.57
CA GLN A 111 21.35 3.70 9.69
C GLN A 111 22.77 3.12 9.57
N MET A 112 22.90 1.92 8.99
CA MET A 112 24.18 1.26 8.72
C MET A 112 24.87 1.75 7.44
N GLY A 113 24.29 2.70 6.69
CA GLY A 113 24.83 3.16 5.41
C GLY A 113 24.74 2.13 4.26
N LYS A 114 23.97 1.03 4.44
CA LYS A 114 23.83 -0.09 3.51
C LYS A 114 22.50 -0.06 2.72
N THR A 115 22.07 1.11 2.27
CA THR A 115 20.78 1.33 1.60
C THR A 115 20.58 0.47 0.35
N SER A 116 21.68 0.11 -0.35
CA SER A 116 21.65 -0.75 -1.54
C SER A 116 21.08 -2.14 -1.27
N LYS A 117 21.27 -2.69 -0.06
CA LYS A 117 20.76 -4.02 0.32
C LYS A 117 19.23 -4.12 0.35
N THR A 118 18.54 -2.99 0.46
CA THR A 118 17.07 -2.91 0.44
C THR A 118 16.53 -2.08 -0.71
N SER A 119 17.27 -1.97 -1.81
CA SER A 119 16.81 -1.33 -3.04
C SER A 119 15.54 -2.03 -3.58
N VAL A 120 14.65 -1.24 -4.19
CA VAL A 120 13.35 -1.74 -4.66
C VAL A 120 13.54 -2.70 -5.84
N SER A 121 13.24 -3.98 -5.62
CA SER A 121 13.26 -5.00 -6.67
C SER A 121 12.04 -4.90 -7.61
N LEU A 122 12.14 -5.46 -8.81
CA LEU A 122 10.99 -5.58 -9.72
C LEU A 122 9.84 -6.36 -9.09
N LEU A 123 10.14 -7.43 -8.35
CA LEU A 123 9.14 -8.22 -7.61
C LEU A 123 8.39 -7.37 -6.57
N ALA A 124 9.08 -6.45 -5.89
CA ALA A 124 8.44 -5.54 -4.95
C ALA A 124 7.48 -4.56 -5.64
N LYS A 125 7.76 -4.14 -6.88
CA LYS A 125 6.84 -3.31 -7.67
C LYS A 125 5.59 -4.10 -8.08
N TYR A 126 5.76 -5.32 -8.61
CA TYR A 126 4.63 -6.19 -8.95
C TYR A 126 3.76 -6.52 -7.74
N LYS A 127 4.39 -6.83 -6.59
CA LYS A 127 3.68 -7.03 -5.32
C LYS A 127 2.75 -5.85 -5.00
N THR A 128 3.29 -4.62 -5.03
CA THR A 128 2.49 -3.42 -4.71
C THR A 128 1.37 -3.21 -5.72
N ALA A 129 1.66 -3.36 -7.02
CA ALA A 129 0.65 -3.23 -8.06
C ALA A 129 -0.50 -4.25 -7.90
N THR A 130 -0.18 -5.51 -7.60
CA THR A 130 -1.21 -6.56 -7.37
C THR A 130 -2.04 -6.28 -6.11
N GLN A 131 -1.45 -5.75 -5.04
CA GLN A 131 -2.18 -5.33 -3.83
C GLN A 131 -3.19 -4.23 -4.15
N PHE A 132 -2.73 -3.16 -4.78
CA PHE A 132 -3.59 -2.02 -5.13
C PHE A 132 -4.70 -2.44 -6.10
N PHE A 133 -4.38 -3.26 -7.08
CA PHE A 133 -5.38 -3.76 -8.03
C PHE A 133 -6.44 -4.64 -7.36
N SER A 134 -6.04 -5.54 -6.46
CA SER A 134 -6.96 -6.37 -5.69
C SER A 134 -7.91 -5.53 -4.84
N ILE A 135 -7.38 -4.55 -4.10
CA ILE A 135 -8.17 -3.64 -3.24
C ILE A 135 -9.16 -2.83 -4.08
N ALA A 136 -8.70 -2.26 -5.20
CA ALA A 136 -9.55 -1.51 -6.11
C ALA A 136 -10.69 -2.40 -6.65
N LEU A 137 -10.38 -3.64 -7.04
CA LEU A 137 -11.37 -4.59 -7.55
C LEU A 137 -12.39 -4.99 -6.47
N TYR A 138 -11.98 -5.09 -5.20
CA TYR A 138 -12.91 -5.30 -4.09
C TYR A 138 -13.93 -4.16 -3.97
N TYR A 139 -13.48 -2.91 -3.86
CA TYR A 139 -14.40 -1.77 -3.76
C TYR A 139 -15.29 -1.63 -4.99
N TYR A 140 -14.75 -1.87 -6.18
CA TYR A 140 -15.54 -1.91 -7.42
C TYR A 140 -16.60 -3.02 -7.37
N SER A 141 -16.25 -4.21 -6.88
CA SER A 141 -17.18 -5.33 -6.75
C SER A 141 -18.28 -5.06 -5.72
N PHE A 142 -17.98 -4.38 -4.61
CA PHE A 142 -18.99 -3.91 -3.68
C PHE A 142 -19.95 -2.90 -4.32
N ALA A 143 -19.41 -1.94 -5.09
CA ALA A 143 -20.23 -0.90 -5.72
C ALA A 143 -21.24 -1.45 -6.74
N TYR A 144 -20.89 -2.55 -7.42
CA TYR A 144 -21.71 -3.14 -8.49
C TYR A 144 -22.22 -4.56 -8.20
N ASN A 145 -22.05 -5.07 -6.96
CA ASN A 145 -22.46 -6.41 -6.53
C ASN A 145 -21.96 -7.54 -7.45
N LEU A 146 -20.66 -7.49 -7.84
CA LEU A 146 -20.06 -8.42 -8.78
C LEU A 146 -19.48 -9.66 -8.08
N ALA A 147 -20.23 -10.75 -7.98
CA ALA A 147 -19.80 -12.00 -7.34
C ALA A 147 -18.45 -12.52 -7.91
N LEU A 148 -18.29 -12.51 -9.23
CA LEU A 148 -17.03 -12.91 -9.88
C LEU A 148 -15.87 -11.97 -9.53
N GLY A 149 -16.15 -10.68 -9.36
CA GLY A 149 -15.17 -9.68 -8.98
C GLY A 149 -14.58 -9.94 -7.60
N PHE A 150 -15.39 -10.34 -6.61
CA PHE A 150 -14.91 -10.74 -5.28
C PHE A 150 -13.97 -11.94 -5.34
N PHE A 151 -14.32 -12.95 -6.14
CA PHE A 151 -13.48 -14.13 -6.29
C PHE A 151 -12.12 -13.79 -6.93
N ILE A 152 -12.13 -13.01 -8.02
CA ILE A 152 -10.90 -12.59 -8.70
C ILE A 152 -10.04 -11.71 -7.78
N ALA A 153 -10.65 -10.75 -7.06
CA ALA A 153 -9.94 -9.90 -6.12
C ALA A 153 -9.27 -10.72 -5.00
N GLY A 154 -9.97 -11.70 -4.44
CA GLY A 154 -9.42 -12.61 -3.42
C GLY A 154 -8.25 -13.44 -3.92
N PHE A 155 -8.35 -13.95 -5.16
CA PHE A 155 -7.26 -14.68 -5.79
C PHE A 155 -6.03 -13.80 -6.03
N ILE A 156 -6.22 -12.57 -6.51
CA ILE A 156 -5.12 -11.62 -6.70
C ILE A 156 -4.51 -11.22 -5.36
N LEU A 157 -5.31 -11.05 -4.31
CA LEU A 157 -4.82 -10.77 -2.95
C LEU A 157 -3.94 -11.91 -2.44
N PHE A 158 -4.34 -13.15 -2.67
CA PHE A 158 -3.56 -14.34 -2.34
C PHE A 158 -2.20 -14.36 -3.06
N LEU A 159 -2.19 -14.13 -4.36
CA LEU A 159 -0.93 -14.03 -5.12
C LEU A 159 -0.03 -12.91 -4.58
N SER A 160 -0.63 -11.78 -4.22
CA SER A 160 0.08 -10.66 -3.62
C SER A 160 0.67 -11.00 -2.24
N ALA A 161 -0.02 -11.79 -1.42
CA ALA A 161 0.50 -12.27 -0.14
C ALA A 161 1.71 -13.20 -0.35
N ILE A 162 1.68 -14.10 -1.33
CA ILE A 162 2.83 -14.94 -1.70
C ILE A 162 4.03 -14.08 -2.12
N LEU A 163 3.81 -13.10 -3.01
CA LEU A 163 4.86 -12.16 -3.42
C LEU A 163 5.40 -11.35 -2.23
N SER A 164 4.54 -11.01 -1.28
CA SER A 164 4.90 -10.29 -0.06
C SER A 164 5.85 -11.12 0.81
N ILE A 165 5.55 -12.39 1.05
CA ILE A 165 6.40 -13.30 1.80
C ILE A 165 7.76 -13.46 1.09
N LYS A 166 7.74 -13.77 -0.21
CA LYS A 166 8.97 -13.95 -0.99
C LYS A 166 9.87 -12.73 -0.92
N THR A 167 9.32 -11.54 -1.16
CA THR A 167 10.11 -10.31 -1.10
C THR A 167 10.59 -9.97 0.31
N ALA A 168 9.86 -10.33 1.37
CA ALA A 168 10.32 -10.17 2.74
C ALA A 168 11.53 -11.04 3.02
N LEU A 169 11.50 -12.32 2.61
CA LEU A 169 12.61 -13.25 2.75
C LEU A 169 13.85 -12.77 2.00
N ASP A 170 13.69 -12.29 0.75
CA ASP A 170 14.79 -11.76 -0.05
C ASP A 170 15.45 -10.54 0.63
N TYR A 171 14.65 -9.59 1.14
CA TYR A 171 15.16 -8.42 1.86
C TYR A 171 15.86 -8.81 3.17
N THR A 172 15.30 -9.76 3.91
CA THR A 172 15.90 -10.26 5.14
C THR A 172 17.25 -10.93 4.85
N LYS A 173 17.27 -11.81 3.85
CA LYS A 173 18.51 -12.48 3.43
C LYS A 173 19.59 -11.47 3.02
N ASN A 174 19.25 -10.50 2.16
CA ASN A 174 20.19 -9.48 1.70
C ASN A 174 20.71 -8.59 2.86
N THR A 175 19.89 -8.34 3.87
CA THR A 175 20.26 -7.52 5.02
C THR A 175 21.30 -8.23 5.90
N PHE A 176 21.11 -9.52 6.19
CA PHE A 176 21.94 -10.27 7.13
C PHE A 176 23.01 -11.14 6.47
N GLN A 177 23.04 -11.26 5.14
CA GLN A 177 24.20 -11.85 4.47
C GLN A 177 25.41 -10.91 4.58
N GLU A 178 26.41 -11.35 5.32
CA GLU A 178 27.76 -10.79 5.29
C GLU A 178 28.39 -11.09 3.92
N ASN A 179 28.85 -10.05 3.24
CA ASN A 179 29.74 -10.19 2.08
C ASN A 179 31.17 -10.22 2.58
#